data_7142ff331587fc24628b277fa9622ae9
#
_entry.id   7142ff331587fc24628b277fa9622ae9
#
_cell.length_a   1.000
_cell.length_b   1.000
_cell.length_c   1.000
_cell.angle_alpha   90.00
_cell.angle_beta   90.00
_cell.angle_gamma   90.00
#
_symmetry.space_group_name_H-M   'P 1'
#
loop_
_entity.id
_entity.type
_entity.pdbx_description
1 polymer ?
#
loop_
_entity_poly.entity_id
_entity_poly.type
_entity_poly.pdbx_seq_one_letter_code
_entity_poly.pdbx_strand_id
1 'polypeptide(L)'
;MLEELHRRNFADTTIRTYLHGVEHFSRYFRRRPDQLGPEDIRKYQAMLFTKLKYSPNTVILRLAALRFFYIHVLKLGWSIAETPYPKKVRHLPGVLSQEEVARLIEAADTPFHRILLMTLYATGARRAEAARLKVSDIDSQRMVVHIHEGKGGKDRDVMLSPKLLEELRIYWRGLRRKPKQWLFPGNRWHTASYPVTTKVLWSACQIAAERAGLDNRRIHPHTLRHCFATHLLEAGADLRTIQILLGHRDLEVTTIYLHLSQRHLSATASPLDALTFSSRGGHKHS
;
A
#
# COMPACT_ATOMS: atom_id res chain seq x y z
N MET A 1 -18.45 -17.19 15.69
CA MET A 1 -17.72 -16.43 14.64
C MET A 1 -16.21 -16.44 14.83
N LEU A 2 -15.70 -16.13 16.04
CA LEU A 2 -14.24 -16.10 16.28
C LEU A 2 -13.61 -17.47 15.95
N GLU A 3 -14.14 -18.57 16.46
CA GLU A 3 -13.66 -19.93 16.18
C GLU A 3 -13.66 -20.26 14.68
N GLU A 4 -14.72 -19.87 13.97
CA GLU A 4 -14.82 -20.12 12.52
C GLU A 4 -13.77 -19.34 11.71
N LEU A 5 -13.44 -18.11 12.15
CA LEU A 5 -12.36 -17.32 11.55
C LEU A 5 -10.99 -17.93 11.82
N HIS A 6 -10.74 -18.42 13.06
CA HIS A 6 -9.51 -19.14 13.40
C HIS A 6 -9.38 -20.45 12.64
N ARG A 7 -10.45 -21.25 12.57
CA ARG A 7 -10.47 -22.52 11.83
C ARG A 7 -10.10 -22.35 10.35
N ARG A 8 -10.41 -21.19 9.78
CA ARG A 8 -10.07 -20.83 8.40
C ARG A 8 -8.75 -20.08 8.27
N ASN A 9 -7.98 -20.00 9.33
CA ASN A 9 -6.66 -19.33 9.36
C ASN A 9 -6.68 -17.89 8.85
N PHE A 10 -7.71 -17.11 9.24
CA PHE A 10 -7.74 -15.69 8.94
C PHE A 10 -6.69 -14.93 9.78
N ALA A 11 -6.04 -13.92 9.17
CA ALA A 11 -5.12 -13.06 9.90
C ALA A 11 -5.83 -12.28 11.01
N ASP A 12 -5.16 -12.05 12.15
CA ASP A 12 -5.70 -11.34 13.32
C ASP A 12 -6.34 -9.99 12.98
N THR A 13 -5.73 -9.25 12.04
CA THR A 13 -6.27 -7.97 11.57
C THR A 13 -7.61 -8.14 10.87
N THR A 14 -7.80 -9.20 10.09
CA THR A 14 -9.06 -9.53 9.44
C THR A 14 -10.10 -9.98 10.46
N ILE A 15 -9.68 -10.82 11.42
CA ILE A 15 -10.54 -11.28 12.53
C ILE A 15 -11.11 -10.08 13.29
N ARG A 16 -10.25 -9.17 13.75
CA ARG A 16 -10.69 -7.95 14.46
C ARG A 16 -11.63 -7.09 13.62
N THR A 17 -11.33 -6.92 12.33
CA THR A 17 -12.15 -6.13 11.42
C THR A 17 -13.53 -6.73 11.22
N TYR A 18 -13.60 -8.05 11.07
CA TYR A 18 -14.86 -8.76 10.88
C TYR A 18 -15.72 -8.75 12.14
N LEU A 19 -15.12 -9.03 13.30
CA LEU A 19 -15.82 -8.97 14.58
C LEU A 19 -16.39 -7.56 14.82
N HIS A 20 -15.57 -6.53 14.64
CA HIS A 20 -16.00 -5.14 14.75
C HIS A 20 -17.11 -4.77 13.74
N GLY A 21 -17.09 -5.37 12.54
CA GLY A 21 -18.13 -5.17 11.53
C GLY A 21 -19.51 -5.66 12.02
N VAL A 22 -19.55 -6.89 12.56
CA VAL A 22 -20.79 -7.49 13.09
C VAL A 22 -21.25 -6.81 14.38
N GLU A 23 -20.31 -6.47 15.28
CA GLU A 23 -20.60 -5.73 16.49
C GLU A 23 -21.24 -4.35 16.19
N HIS A 24 -20.67 -3.60 15.25
CA HIS A 24 -21.20 -2.30 14.87
C HIS A 24 -22.61 -2.40 14.28
N PHE A 25 -22.88 -3.45 13.50
CA PHE A 25 -24.20 -3.73 12.95
C PHE A 25 -25.23 -4.03 14.06
N SER A 26 -24.90 -4.94 14.98
CA SER A 26 -25.73 -5.29 16.14
C SER A 26 -26.00 -4.07 17.03
N ARG A 27 -24.99 -3.26 17.30
CA ARG A 27 -25.10 -2.04 18.14
C ARG A 27 -26.01 -0.99 17.48
N TYR A 28 -25.95 -0.85 16.15
CA TYR A 28 -26.81 0.10 15.44
C TYR A 28 -28.29 -0.19 15.62
N PHE A 29 -28.68 -1.47 15.53
CA PHE A 29 -30.08 -1.87 15.72
C PHE A 29 -30.44 -2.17 17.18
N ARG A 30 -29.48 -2.19 18.10
CA ARG A 30 -29.64 -2.62 19.50
C ARG A 30 -30.30 -3.99 19.63
N ARG A 31 -30.02 -4.89 18.69
CA ARG A 31 -30.54 -6.25 18.61
C ARG A 31 -29.42 -7.22 18.34
N ARG A 32 -29.63 -8.49 18.69
CA ARG A 32 -28.68 -9.55 18.38
C ARG A 32 -28.59 -9.72 16.86
N PRO A 33 -27.38 -9.96 16.31
CA PRO A 33 -27.19 -10.02 14.86
C PRO A 33 -27.87 -11.22 14.21
N ASP A 34 -28.16 -12.30 14.97
CA ASP A 34 -28.92 -13.47 14.52
C ASP A 34 -30.43 -13.20 14.37
N GLN A 35 -30.93 -12.12 14.93
CA GLN A 35 -32.33 -11.68 14.82
C GLN A 35 -32.55 -10.61 13.75
N LEU A 36 -31.50 -10.25 13.03
CA LEU A 36 -31.55 -9.25 11.98
C LEU A 36 -31.50 -9.94 10.59
N GLY A 37 -32.22 -9.40 9.64
CA GLY A 37 -32.37 -10.01 8.32
C GLY A 37 -31.88 -9.14 7.16
N PRO A 38 -32.15 -9.56 5.93
CA PRO A 38 -31.72 -8.85 4.71
C PRO A 38 -32.17 -7.39 4.67
N GLU A 39 -33.39 -7.08 5.10
CA GLU A 39 -33.92 -5.71 5.15
C GLU A 39 -33.11 -4.82 6.12
N ASP A 40 -32.70 -5.36 7.27
CA ASP A 40 -31.89 -4.63 8.23
C ASP A 40 -30.50 -4.34 7.65
N ILE A 41 -29.95 -5.28 6.86
CA ILE A 41 -28.66 -5.09 6.19
C ILE A 41 -28.76 -4.01 5.12
N ARG A 42 -29.83 -3.97 4.30
CA ARG A 42 -30.06 -2.89 3.33
C ARG A 42 -30.14 -1.53 4.01
N LYS A 43 -30.92 -1.41 5.11
CA LYS A 43 -31.02 -0.18 5.91
C LYS A 43 -29.66 0.22 6.49
N TYR A 44 -28.89 -0.75 6.98
CA TYR A 44 -27.56 -0.50 7.50
C TYR A 44 -26.60 -0.02 6.39
N GLN A 45 -26.59 -0.67 5.22
CA GLN A 45 -25.78 -0.24 4.08
C GLN A 45 -26.11 1.19 3.65
N ALA A 46 -27.39 1.53 3.55
CA ALA A 46 -27.83 2.90 3.25
C ALA A 46 -27.32 3.90 4.30
N MET A 47 -27.45 3.56 5.58
CA MET A 47 -26.97 4.38 6.70
C MET A 47 -25.47 4.62 6.64
N LEU A 48 -24.66 3.60 6.32
CA LEU A 48 -23.22 3.75 6.19
C LEU A 48 -22.83 4.82 5.15
N PHE A 49 -23.58 4.93 4.06
CA PHE A 49 -23.36 5.96 3.04
C PHE A 49 -23.97 7.31 3.40
N THR A 50 -25.23 7.32 3.81
CA THR A 50 -25.97 8.57 3.98
C THR A 50 -25.63 9.32 5.27
N LYS A 51 -25.52 8.61 6.38
CA LYS A 51 -25.25 9.20 7.71
C LYS A 51 -23.75 9.22 8.04
N LEU A 52 -23.04 8.09 7.89
CA LEU A 52 -21.63 7.99 8.29
C LEU A 52 -20.66 8.39 7.17
N LYS A 53 -21.14 8.60 5.94
CA LYS A 53 -20.33 9.03 4.79
C LYS A 53 -19.11 8.12 4.55
N TYR A 54 -19.23 6.82 4.82
CA TYR A 54 -18.13 5.87 4.64
C TYR A 54 -17.80 5.67 3.17
N SER A 55 -16.52 5.46 2.90
CA SER A 55 -16.04 5.13 1.56
C SER A 55 -16.60 3.78 1.09
N PRO A 56 -16.79 3.57 -0.23
CA PRO A 56 -17.24 2.28 -0.78
C PRO A 56 -16.41 1.10 -0.28
N ASN A 57 -15.09 1.23 -0.16
CA ASN A 57 -14.22 0.18 0.35
C ASN A 57 -14.51 -0.18 1.81
N THR A 58 -14.82 0.81 2.65
CA THR A 58 -15.21 0.57 4.05
C THR A 58 -16.54 -0.17 4.12
N VAL A 59 -17.51 0.23 3.28
CA VAL A 59 -18.82 -0.44 3.21
C VAL A 59 -18.67 -1.87 2.72
N ILE A 60 -17.87 -2.12 1.67
CA ILE A 60 -17.57 -3.48 1.18
C ILE A 60 -17.02 -4.36 2.30
N LEU A 61 -16.10 -3.84 3.09
CA LEU A 61 -15.49 -4.58 4.20
C LEU A 61 -16.51 -4.91 5.30
N ARG A 62 -17.42 -3.98 5.63
CA ARG A 62 -18.52 -4.21 6.57
C ARG A 62 -19.49 -5.29 6.06
N LEU A 63 -19.87 -5.22 4.80
CA LEU A 63 -20.75 -6.21 4.18
C LEU A 63 -20.09 -7.59 4.09
N ALA A 64 -18.78 -7.65 3.80
CA ALA A 64 -18.04 -8.91 3.80
C ALA A 64 -18.05 -9.59 5.17
N ALA A 65 -17.92 -8.81 6.25
CA ALA A 65 -18.01 -9.32 7.62
C ALA A 65 -19.40 -9.88 7.94
N LEU A 66 -20.46 -9.18 7.54
CA LEU A 66 -21.85 -9.64 7.71
C LEU A 66 -22.12 -10.90 6.87
N ARG A 67 -21.71 -10.91 5.60
CA ARG A 67 -21.84 -12.11 4.75
C ARG A 67 -21.14 -13.33 5.36
N PHE A 68 -19.91 -13.14 5.85
CA PHE A 68 -19.20 -14.20 6.54
C PHE A 68 -20.00 -14.73 7.73
N PHE A 69 -20.55 -13.83 8.55
CA PHE A 69 -21.34 -14.19 9.72
C PHE A 69 -22.59 -14.98 9.34
N TYR A 70 -23.40 -14.47 8.41
CA TYR A 70 -24.66 -15.14 8.04
C TYR A 70 -24.43 -16.47 7.32
N ILE A 71 -23.50 -16.54 6.37
CA ILE A 71 -23.26 -17.75 5.56
C ILE A 71 -22.51 -18.82 6.37
N HIS A 72 -21.43 -18.42 7.05
CA HIS A 72 -20.50 -19.40 7.62
C HIS A 72 -20.74 -19.67 9.10
N VAL A 73 -21.30 -18.73 9.85
CA VAL A 73 -21.58 -18.91 11.28
C VAL A 73 -23.03 -19.34 11.51
N LEU A 74 -23.99 -18.62 10.94
CA LEU A 74 -25.42 -18.95 11.10
C LEU A 74 -25.92 -19.99 10.09
N LYS A 75 -25.15 -20.30 9.03
CA LYS A 75 -25.53 -21.25 7.97
C LYS A 75 -26.81 -20.87 7.21
N LEU A 76 -27.12 -19.57 7.17
CA LEU A 76 -28.27 -19.05 6.45
C LEU A 76 -27.90 -18.78 4.98
N GLY A 77 -28.85 -19.07 4.08
CA GLY A 77 -28.70 -18.70 2.67
C GLY A 77 -28.63 -17.17 2.53
N TRP A 78 -27.60 -16.68 1.85
CA TRP A 78 -27.40 -15.27 1.59
C TRP A 78 -27.46 -15.01 0.10
N SER A 79 -28.47 -14.27 -0.37
CA SER A 79 -28.51 -13.83 -1.77
C SER A 79 -27.64 -12.58 -1.97
N ILE A 80 -26.70 -12.66 -2.93
CA ILE A 80 -25.87 -11.53 -3.32
C ILE A 80 -26.74 -10.40 -3.90
N ALA A 81 -27.84 -10.73 -4.56
CA ALA A 81 -28.78 -9.79 -5.15
C ALA A 81 -29.47 -8.90 -4.09
N GLU A 82 -29.66 -9.41 -2.87
CA GLU A 82 -30.32 -8.67 -1.79
C GLU A 82 -29.43 -7.56 -1.21
N THR A 83 -28.11 -7.74 -1.23
CA THR A 83 -27.15 -6.76 -0.73
C THR A 83 -25.96 -6.64 -1.65
N PRO A 84 -26.09 -5.97 -2.80
CA PRO A 84 -25.01 -5.83 -3.75
C PRO A 84 -23.84 -5.03 -3.17
N TYR A 85 -22.62 -5.40 -3.55
CA TYR A 85 -21.46 -4.58 -3.21
C TYR A 85 -21.53 -3.24 -3.93
N PRO A 86 -21.17 -2.15 -3.25
CA PRO A 86 -21.08 -0.84 -3.88
C PRO A 86 -20.12 -0.85 -5.07
N LYS A 87 -20.40 -0.04 -6.08
CA LYS A 87 -19.47 0.19 -7.18
C LYS A 87 -18.15 0.74 -6.63
N LYS A 88 -17.05 0.09 -6.97
CA LYS A 88 -15.71 0.57 -6.61
C LYS A 88 -15.35 1.77 -7.49
N VAL A 89 -15.06 2.90 -6.87
CA VAL A 89 -14.41 4.01 -7.55
C VAL A 89 -12.91 3.82 -7.40
N ARG A 90 -12.21 3.56 -8.52
CA ARG A 90 -10.74 3.48 -8.54
C ARG A 90 -10.21 4.90 -8.74
N HIS A 91 -9.59 5.45 -7.71
CA HIS A 91 -8.78 6.66 -7.85
C HIS A 91 -7.34 6.23 -8.12
N LEU A 92 -6.72 6.85 -9.11
CA LEU A 92 -5.28 6.68 -9.32
C LEU A 92 -4.55 7.25 -8.10
N PRO A 93 -3.57 6.53 -7.53
CA PRO A 93 -2.78 7.05 -6.43
C PRO A 93 -1.97 8.27 -6.88
N GLY A 94 -1.84 9.25 -6.00
CA GLY A 94 -0.94 10.37 -6.24
C GLY A 94 0.51 9.89 -6.22
N VAL A 95 1.28 10.28 -7.24
CA VAL A 95 2.73 10.03 -7.33
C VAL A 95 3.43 11.38 -7.18
N LEU A 96 4.50 11.42 -6.40
CA LEU A 96 5.38 12.56 -6.27
C LEU A 96 6.45 12.47 -7.35
N SER A 97 6.94 13.61 -7.86
CA SER A 97 8.13 13.61 -8.70
C SER A 97 9.39 13.23 -7.90
N GLN A 98 10.49 12.93 -8.58
CA GLN A 98 11.75 12.59 -7.89
C GLN A 98 12.25 13.74 -7.03
N GLU A 99 12.09 14.99 -7.49
CA GLU A 99 12.42 16.22 -6.75
C GLU A 99 11.53 16.39 -5.51
N GLU A 100 10.23 16.08 -5.63
CA GLU A 100 9.30 16.12 -4.50
C GLU A 100 9.62 15.05 -3.47
N VAL A 101 10.01 13.84 -3.90
CA VAL A 101 10.49 12.78 -2.99
C VAL A 101 11.78 13.19 -2.29
N ALA A 102 12.73 13.83 -2.99
CA ALA A 102 13.94 14.34 -2.39
C ALA A 102 13.63 15.39 -1.32
N ARG A 103 12.79 16.39 -1.64
CA ARG A 103 12.35 17.41 -0.67
C ARG A 103 11.64 16.80 0.55
N LEU A 104 10.79 15.79 0.33
CA LEU A 104 10.10 15.09 1.40
C LEU A 104 11.10 14.42 2.37
N ILE A 105 12.11 13.73 1.85
CA ILE A 105 13.14 13.05 2.64
C ILE A 105 14.01 14.07 3.39
N GLU A 106 14.40 15.16 2.75
CA GLU A 106 15.20 16.23 3.34
C GLU A 106 14.45 16.98 4.43
N ALA A 107 13.14 17.11 4.31
CA ALA A 107 12.28 17.76 5.29
C ALA A 107 12.00 16.93 6.54
N ALA A 108 12.52 15.68 6.62
CA ALA A 108 12.37 14.87 7.82
C ALA A 108 12.93 15.58 9.06
N ASP A 109 12.19 15.52 10.17
CA ASP A 109 12.50 16.24 11.41
C ASP A 109 13.64 15.62 12.23
N THR A 110 13.94 14.35 11.99
CA THR A 110 14.99 13.60 12.68
C THR A 110 15.77 12.70 11.71
N PRO A 111 17.06 12.39 12.00
CA PRO A 111 17.81 11.40 11.23
C PRO A 111 17.12 10.03 11.18
N PHE A 112 16.38 9.67 12.24
CA PHE A 112 15.59 8.44 12.30
C PHE A 112 14.44 8.45 11.28
N HIS A 113 13.67 9.53 11.23
CA HIS A 113 12.59 9.65 10.24
C HIS A 113 13.14 9.75 8.82
N ARG A 114 14.27 10.45 8.62
CA ARG A 114 14.93 10.53 7.32
C ARG A 114 15.30 9.16 6.78
N ILE A 115 15.97 8.33 7.55
CA ILE A 115 16.36 7.01 7.10
C ILE A 115 15.17 6.05 6.91
N LEU A 116 14.10 6.20 7.71
CA LEU A 116 12.83 5.48 7.49
C LEU A 116 12.21 5.82 6.13
N LEU A 117 12.11 7.11 5.77
CA LEU A 117 11.56 7.56 4.50
C LEU A 117 12.43 7.08 3.33
N MET A 118 13.75 7.18 3.45
CA MET A 118 14.68 6.66 2.44
C MET A 118 14.52 5.17 2.24
N THR A 119 14.41 4.38 3.32
CA THR A 119 14.20 2.94 3.25
C THR A 119 12.88 2.58 2.58
N LEU A 120 11.78 3.26 2.93
CA LEU A 120 10.48 3.07 2.30
C LEU A 120 10.52 3.32 0.79
N TYR A 121 11.15 4.42 0.38
CA TYR A 121 11.25 4.79 -1.03
C TYR A 121 12.20 3.88 -1.81
N ALA A 122 13.38 3.58 -1.27
CA ALA A 122 14.40 2.81 -1.99
C ALA A 122 14.07 1.31 -2.13
N THR A 123 13.21 0.76 -1.25
CA THR A 123 12.85 -0.66 -1.26
C THR A 123 11.42 -0.92 -1.75
N GLY A 124 10.57 0.10 -1.80
CA GLY A 124 9.15 -0.06 -2.05
C GLY A 124 8.44 -0.97 -1.03
N ALA A 125 9.04 -1.22 0.13
CA ALA A 125 8.49 -2.09 1.17
C ALA A 125 7.14 -1.56 1.69
N ARG A 126 6.24 -2.48 2.09
CA ARG A 126 5.04 -2.11 2.82
C ARG A 126 5.42 -1.57 4.19
N ARG A 127 4.62 -0.64 4.74
CA ARG A 127 4.90 -0.03 6.06
C ARG A 127 5.16 -1.05 7.17
N ALA A 128 4.47 -2.20 7.15
CA ALA A 128 4.65 -3.24 8.15
C ALA A 128 5.94 -4.05 7.92
N GLU A 129 6.33 -4.25 6.67
CA GLU A 129 7.60 -4.87 6.27
C GLU A 129 8.77 -3.97 6.67
N ALA A 130 8.75 -2.70 6.28
CA ALA A 130 9.79 -1.73 6.64
C ALA A 130 9.95 -1.58 8.17
N ALA A 131 8.84 -1.56 8.92
CA ALA A 131 8.89 -1.49 10.37
C ALA A 131 9.58 -2.71 11.00
N ARG A 132 9.48 -3.89 10.37
CA ARG A 132 10.02 -5.16 10.89
C ARG A 132 11.35 -5.57 10.27
N LEU A 133 12.02 -4.69 9.53
CA LEU A 133 13.35 -4.96 9.01
C LEU A 133 14.32 -5.21 10.15
N LYS A 134 15.13 -6.24 10.02
CA LYS A 134 16.22 -6.58 10.94
C LYS A 134 17.54 -6.04 10.38
N VAL A 135 18.52 -5.91 11.25
CA VAL A 135 19.88 -5.56 10.84
C VAL A 135 20.46 -6.62 9.90
N SER A 136 20.17 -7.91 10.18
CA SER A 136 20.58 -9.04 9.33
C SER A 136 19.95 -9.08 7.94
N ASP A 137 18.88 -8.31 7.72
CA ASP A 137 18.21 -8.30 6.41
C ASP A 137 18.93 -7.40 5.40
N ILE A 138 19.94 -6.65 5.84
CA ILE A 138 20.75 -5.79 4.98
C ILE A 138 22.00 -6.57 4.56
N ASP A 139 21.97 -7.15 3.38
CA ASP A 139 23.12 -7.84 2.79
C ASP A 139 23.93 -6.86 1.91
N SER A 140 24.98 -6.29 2.51
CA SER A 140 25.84 -5.34 1.80
C SER A 140 26.85 -6.01 0.86
N GLN A 141 27.01 -7.33 0.91
CA GLN A 141 27.88 -8.05 -0.05
C GLN A 141 27.12 -8.33 -1.34
N ARG A 142 25.87 -8.79 -1.22
CA ARG A 142 25.01 -9.08 -2.37
C ARG A 142 24.24 -7.87 -2.87
N MET A 143 24.30 -6.74 -2.12
CA MET A 143 23.55 -5.52 -2.39
C MET A 143 22.03 -5.75 -2.47
N VAL A 144 21.50 -6.49 -1.49
CA VAL A 144 20.07 -6.77 -1.38
C VAL A 144 19.55 -6.49 0.04
N VAL A 145 18.25 -6.22 0.12
CA VAL A 145 17.46 -6.17 1.36
C VAL A 145 16.48 -7.32 1.34
N HIS A 146 16.56 -8.20 2.32
CA HIS A 146 15.63 -9.32 2.50
C HIS A 146 14.34 -8.83 3.15
N ILE A 147 13.21 -8.95 2.47
CA ILE A 147 11.89 -8.59 2.99
C ILE A 147 11.15 -9.86 3.36
N HIS A 148 11.04 -10.09 4.67
CA HIS A 148 10.35 -11.25 5.22
C HIS A 148 8.86 -11.02 5.41
N GLU A 149 8.08 -12.10 5.36
CA GLU A 149 6.65 -12.15 5.68
C GLU A 149 5.80 -11.12 4.91
N GLY A 150 6.06 -10.97 3.62
CA GLY A 150 5.17 -10.20 2.73
C GLY A 150 3.72 -10.70 2.85
N LYS A 151 2.76 -9.88 2.47
CA LYS A 151 1.34 -10.27 2.47
C LYS A 151 1.14 -11.58 1.70
N GLY A 152 0.85 -12.67 2.45
CA GLY A 152 0.69 -14.02 1.93
C GLY A 152 1.90 -14.95 2.15
N GLY A 153 2.86 -14.59 3.03
CA GLY A 153 3.92 -15.49 3.49
C GLY A 153 5.03 -15.76 2.46
N LYS A 154 5.26 -14.86 1.49
CA LYS A 154 6.39 -14.98 0.55
C LYS A 154 7.43 -13.93 0.84
N ASP A 155 8.63 -14.38 1.14
CA ASP A 155 9.80 -13.54 1.23
C ASP A 155 10.24 -13.09 -0.16
N ARG A 156 10.97 -11.98 -0.23
CA ARG A 156 11.56 -11.46 -1.45
C ARG A 156 12.78 -10.64 -1.17
N ASP A 157 13.67 -10.59 -2.14
CA ASP A 157 14.81 -9.70 -2.15
C ASP A 157 14.50 -8.46 -2.97
N VAL A 158 14.93 -7.29 -2.47
CA VAL A 158 14.89 -6.04 -3.20
C VAL A 158 16.30 -5.44 -3.27
N MET A 159 16.56 -4.63 -4.29
CA MET A 159 17.87 -4.01 -4.44
C MET A 159 18.19 -3.10 -3.25
N LEU A 160 19.42 -3.19 -2.76
CA LEU A 160 20.03 -2.25 -1.83
C LEU A 160 20.85 -1.24 -2.65
N SER A 161 20.32 -0.03 -2.84
CA SER A 161 21.09 0.97 -3.56
C SER A 161 22.35 1.40 -2.78
N PRO A 162 23.47 1.70 -3.46
CA PRO A 162 24.68 2.19 -2.79
C PRO A 162 24.42 3.40 -1.91
N LYS A 163 23.55 4.32 -2.35
CA LYS A 163 23.15 5.50 -1.59
C LYS A 163 22.40 5.14 -0.29
N LEU A 164 21.47 4.18 -0.34
CA LEU A 164 20.77 3.73 0.85
C LEU A 164 21.74 3.07 1.84
N LEU A 165 22.66 2.24 1.35
CA LEU A 165 23.66 1.58 2.20
C LEU A 165 24.57 2.59 2.90
N GLU A 166 25.01 3.63 2.18
CA GLU A 166 25.82 4.70 2.77
C GLU A 166 25.07 5.45 3.88
N GLU A 167 23.84 5.86 3.60
CA GLU A 167 22.98 6.57 4.56
C GLU A 167 22.63 5.70 5.78
N LEU A 168 22.39 4.41 5.59
CA LEU A 168 22.24 3.45 6.69
C LEU A 168 23.52 3.35 7.54
N ARG A 169 24.70 3.36 6.92
CA ARG A 169 25.98 3.34 7.62
C ARG A 169 26.23 4.63 8.40
N ILE A 170 25.91 5.80 7.80
CA ILE A 170 26.01 7.09 8.46
C ILE A 170 25.09 7.10 9.70
N TYR A 171 23.82 6.75 9.49
CA TYR A 171 22.84 6.64 10.57
C TYR A 171 23.34 5.68 11.68
N TRP A 172 23.79 4.48 11.30
CA TRP A 172 24.30 3.48 12.23
C TRP A 172 25.49 4.00 13.06
N ARG A 173 26.46 4.65 12.42
CA ARG A 173 27.61 5.23 13.12
C ARG A 173 27.21 6.29 14.13
N GLY A 174 26.22 7.12 13.79
CA GLY A 174 25.68 8.17 14.66
C GLY A 174 24.93 7.66 15.90
N LEU A 175 24.50 6.39 15.91
CA LEU A 175 23.79 5.83 17.05
C LEU A 175 24.72 5.57 18.24
N ARG A 176 24.38 6.10 19.42
CA ARG A 176 25.10 5.83 20.66
C ARG A 176 25.05 4.37 21.07
N ARG A 177 23.90 3.72 20.85
CA ARG A 177 23.71 2.28 21.08
C ARG A 177 23.26 1.62 19.79
N LYS A 178 23.96 0.57 19.37
CA LYS A 178 23.65 -0.15 18.13
C LYS A 178 22.50 -1.12 18.37
N PRO A 179 21.43 -1.12 17.53
CA PRO A 179 20.38 -2.11 17.64
C PRO A 179 20.90 -3.51 17.34
N LYS A 180 20.44 -4.49 18.13
CA LYS A 180 20.90 -5.88 17.99
C LYS A 180 20.08 -6.68 16.96
N GLN A 181 18.79 -6.44 16.89
CA GLN A 181 17.86 -7.23 16.08
C GLN A 181 17.17 -6.36 15.02
N TRP A 182 16.39 -5.39 15.45
CA TRP A 182 15.56 -4.58 14.55
C TRP A 182 16.36 -3.42 14.00
N LEU A 183 16.29 -3.20 12.68
CA LEU A 183 16.92 -2.04 12.05
C LEU A 183 16.33 -0.74 12.62
N PHE A 184 15.03 -0.76 12.91
CA PHE A 184 14.27 0.34 13.49
C PHE A 184 13.58 -0.11 14.79
N PRO A 185 14.25 -0.03 15.94
CA PRO A 185 13.66 -0.41 17.23
C PRO A 185 12.54 0.56 17.67
N GLY A 186 11.61 0.03 18.48
CA GLY A 186 10.38 0.74 18.90
C GLY A 186 10.59 1.85 19.92
N ASN A 187 11.81 2.11 20.39
CA ASN A 187 12.12 3.19 21.32
C ASN A 187 13.21 4.13 20.76
N ARG A 188 13.23 5.36 21.27
CA ARG A 188 14.22 6.40 20.89
C ARG A 188 15.68 6.05 21.21
N TRP A 189 15.92 5.07 22.09
CA TRP A 189 17.25 4.64 22.52
C TRP A 189 17.83 3.49 21.69
N HIS A 190 17.09 2.98 20.71
CA HIS A 190 17.44 1.87 19.82
C HIS A 190 17.76 0.57 20.58
N THR A 191 17.12 0.35 21.72
CA THR A 191 17.34 -0.80 22.62
C THR A 191 16.14 -1.69 22.79
N ALA A 192 14.99 -1.33 22.19
CA ALA A 192 13.77 -2.12 22.30
C ALA A 192 13.92 -3.50 21.65
N SER A 193 13.35 -4.51 22.30
CA SER A 193 13.26 -5.88 21.76
C SER A 193 12.14 -6.04 20.72
N TYR A 194 11.37 -4.99 20.50
CA TYR A 194 10.28 -4.94 19.52
C TYR A 194 10.55 -3.85 18.46
N PRO A 195 10.02 -4.01 17.25
CA PRO A 195 10.23 -3.06 16.17
C PRO A 195 9.40 -1.77 16.35
N VAL A 196 9.77 -0.75 15.61
CA VAL A 196 8.97 0.48 15.51
C VAL A 196 7.55 0.18 15.04
N THR A 197 6.58 0.92 15.55
CA THR A 197 5.18 0.75 15.14
C THR A 197 4.93 1.37 13.77
N THR A 198 4.00 0.80 13.01
CA THR A 198 3.60 1.35 11.69
C THR A 198 3.04 2.77 11.79
N LYS A 199 2.59 3.20 12.98
CA LYS A 199 2.13 4.57 13.24
C LYS A 199 3.28 5.57 13.12
N VAL A 200 4.48 5.22 13.58
CA VAL A 200 5.67 6.09 13.48
C VAL A 200 6.03 6.33 12.01
N LEU A 201 6.00 5.29 11.15
CA LEU A 201 6.27 5.45 9.72
C LEU A 201 5.23 6.36 9.05
N TRP A 202 3.97 6.23 9.46
CA TRP A 202 2.91 7.12 8.98
C TRP A 202 3.13 8.55 9.44
N SER A 203 3.44 8.75 10.73
CA SER A 203 3.72 10.07 11.32
C SER A 203 4.92 10.74 10.66
N ALA A 204 6.01 9.98 10.40
CA ALA A 204 7.19 10.48 9.70
C ALA A 204 6.84 11.04 8.30
N CYS A 205 5.97 10.34 7.55
CA CYS A 205 5.49 10.83 6.26
C CYS A 205 4.67 12.12 6.40
N GLN A 206 3.79 12.23 7.40
CA GLN A 206 2.95 13.42 7.59
C GLN A 206 3.78 14.64 7.99
N ILE A 207 4.67 14.49 8.98
CA ILE A 207 5.55 15.57 9.46
C ILE A 207 6.46 16.06 8.31
N ALA A 208 7.05 15.13 7.57
CA ALA A 208 7.91 15.49 6.44
C ALA A 208 7.12 16.18 5.31
N ALA A 209 5.88 15.72 5.03
CA ALA A 209 5.02 16.32 4.01
C ALA A 209 4.63 17.76 4.37
N GLU A 210 4.25 18.01 5.62
CA GLU A 210 3.95 19.35 6.12
C GLU A 210 5.16 20.28 5.99
N ARG A 211 6.33 19.83 6.45
CA ARG A 211 7.58 20.60 6.37
C ARG A 211 8.09 20.84 4.94
N ALA A 212 7.77 19.95 4.02
CA ALA A 212 8.11 20.07 2.60
C ALA A 212 7.10 20.89 1.79
N GLY A 213 5.99 21.38 2.40
CA GLY A 213 4.90 22.05 1.71
C GLY A 213 4.11 21.13 0.77
N LEU A 214 4.00 19.85 1.13
CA LEU A 214 3.32 18.79 0.36
C LEU A 214 2.10 18.22 1.11
N ASP A 215 1.65 18.84 2.18
CA ASP A 215 0.59 18.39 3.09
C ASP A 215 -0.77 18.20 2.42
N ASN A 216 -1.08 18.97 1.37
CA ASN A 216 -2.32 18.86 0.58
C ASN A 216 -2.44 17.53 -0.21
N ARG A 217 -1.35 16.75 -0.34
CA ARG A 217 -1.30 15.52 -1.15
C ARG A 217 -1.58 14.23 -0.36
N ARG A 218 -1.88 14.30 0.95
CA ARG A 218 -2.13 13.13 1.82
C ARG A 218 -1.05 12.04 1.70
N ILE A 219 0.22 12.45 1.81
CA ILE A 219 1.38 11.57 1.65
C ILE A 219 1.45 10.57 2.81
N HIS A 220 1.66 9.31 2.50
CA HIS A 220 1.78 8.22 3.47
C HIS A 220 2.74 7.13 2.94
N PRO A 221 3.12 6.10 3.73
CA PRO A 221 4.10 5.10 3.29
C PRO A 221 3.77 4.41 1.96
N HIS A 222 2.49 4.20 1.64
CA HIS A 222 2.11 3.63 0.34
C HIS A 222 2.33 4.61 -0.81
N THR A 223 2.30 5.93 -0.58
CA THR A 223 2.65 6.92 -1.60
C THR A 223 4.10 6.74 -2.04
N LEU A 224 5.05 6.58 -1.09
CA LEU A 224 6.46 6.31 -1.42
C LEU A 224 6.65 5.00 -2.18
N ARG A 225 5.89 3.96 -1.83
CA ARG A 225 5.89 2.71 -2.59
C ARG A 225 5.33 2.87 -4.01
N HIS A 226 4.31 3.70 -4.21
CA HIS A 226 3.82 4.04 -5.55
C HIS A 226 4.86 4.83 -6.34
N CYS A 227 5.53 5.80 -5.71
CA CYS A 227 6.64 6.54 -6.32
C CYS A 227 7.78 5.60 -6.73
N PHE A 228 8.21 4.68 -5.86
CA PHE A 228 9.21 3.67 -6.18
C PHE A 228 8.86 2.88 -7.45
N ALA A 229 7.64 2.35 -7.51
CA ALA A 229 7.21 1.54 -8.65
C ALA A 229 7.10 2.35 -9.95
N THR A 230 6.53 3.57 -9.87
CA THR A 230 6.38 4.45 -11.03
C THR A 230 7.74 4.92 -11.54
N HIS A 231 8.63 5.34 -10.65
CA HIS A 231 9.97 5.80 -11.05
C HIS A 231 10.84 4.68 -11.61
N LEU A 232 10.69 3.42 -11.12
CA LEU A 232 11.33 2.26 -11.74
C LEU A 232 10.82 2.02 -13.16
N LEU A 233 9.51 2.12 -13.37
CA LEU A 233 8.90 1.96 -14.69
C LEU A 233 9.39 3.07 -15.64
N GLU A 234 9.46 4.31 -15.16
CA GLU A 234 9.99 5.45 -15.90
C GLU A 234 11.48 5.32 -16.21
N ALA A 235 12.23 4.65 -15.34
CA ALA A 235 13.63 4.28 -15.58
C ALA A 235 13.80 3.11 -16.56
N GLY A 236 12.70 2.48 -17.04
CA GLY A 236 12.71 1.41 -18.02
C GLY A 236 12.63 0.00 -17.45
N ALA A 237 12.38 -0.17 -16.16
CA ALA A 237 12.13 -1.49 -15.59
C ALA A 237 10.81 -2.07 -16.11
N ASP A 238 10.79 -3.36 -16.44
CA ASP A 238 9.59 -4.05 -16.88
C ASP A 238 8.61 -4.32 -15.71
N LEU A 239 7.33 -4.49 -16.06
CA LEU A 239 6.27 -4.70 -15.05
C LEU A 239 6.44 -5.99 -14.25
N ARG A 240 7.05 -7.01 -14.80
CA ARG A 240 7.28 -8.28 -14.10
C ARG A 240 8.33 -8.11 -13.02
N THR A 241 9.41 -7.42 -13.32
CA THR A 241 10.43 -7.03 -12.35
C THR A 241 9.81 -6.21 -11.21
N ILE A 242 9.01 -5.19 -11.54
CA ILE A 242 8.32 -4.37 -10.53
C ILE A 242 7.36 -5.22 -9.68
N GLN A 243 6.62 -6.14 -10.31
CA GLN A 243 5.73 -7.07 -9.59
C GLN A 243 6.49 -7.90 -8.55
N ILE A 244 7.66 -8.46 -8.93
CA ILE A 244 8.51 -9.27 -8.06
C ILE A 244 9.03 -8.42 -6.90
N LEU A 245 9.61 -7.25 -7.19
CA LEU A 245 10.16 -6.34 -6.18
C LEU A 245 9.10 -5.87 -5.17
N LEU A 246 7.88 -5.63 -5.64
CA LEU A 246 6.78 -5.25 -4.78
C LEU A 246 6.13 -6.45 -4.04
N GLY A 247 6.36 -7.67 -4.48
CA GLY A 247 5.69 -8.86 -3.95
C GLY A 247 4.17 -8.82 -4.17
N HIS A 248 3.74 -8.46 -5.39
CA HIS A 248 2.34 -8.55 -5.80
C HIS A 248 2.05 -9.96 -6.31
N ARG A 249 0.99 -10.60 -5.80
CA ARG A 249 0.55 -11.92 -6.27
C ARG A 249 0.07 -11.85 -7.72
N ASP A 250 -0.73 -10.85 -8.01
CA ASP A 250 -1.38 -10.65 -9.30
C ASP A 250 -0.75 -9.48 -10.04
N LEU A 251 -0.49 -9.66 -11.34
CA LEU A 251 0.06 -8.62 -12.20
C LEU A 251 -0.91 -7.43 -12.34
N GLU A 252 -2.22 -7.69 -12.27
CA GLU A 252 -3.26 -6.64 -12.33
C GLU A 252 -3.03 -5.52 -11.30
N VAL A 253 -2.50 -5.86 -10.11
CA VAL A 253 -2.17 -4.86 -9.08
C VAL A 253 -1.02 -3.96 -9.52
N THR A 254 -0.13 -4.45 -10.39
CA THR A 254 1.04 -3.73 -10.88
C THR A 254 0.71 -2.89 -12.12
N THR A 255 -0.30 -3.27 -12.91
CA THR A 255 -0.70 -2.53 -14.13
C THR A 255 -1.17 -1.09 -13.84
N ILE A 256 -1.55 -0.78 -12.61
CA ILE A 256 -1.90 0.59 -12.21
C ILE A 256 -0.75 1.58 -12.48
N TYR A 257 0.49 1.12 -12.43
CA TYR A 257 1.66 1.97 -12.66
C TYR A 257 1.84 2.36 -14.14
N LEU A 258 1.30 1.59 -15.09
CA LEU A 258 1.24 1.98 -16.50
C LEU A 258 0.45 3.27 -16.71
N HIS A 259 -0.64 3.44 -15.97
CA HIS A 259 -1.46 4.65 -16.03
C HIS A 259 -0.84 5.86 -15.29
N LEU A 260 0.18 5.62 -14.47
CA LEU A 260 0.85 6.66 -13.69
C LEU A 260 2.14 7.14 -14.34
N SER A 261 2.76 6.31 -15.20
CA SER A 261 4.01 6.65 -15.89
C SER A 261 3.73 7.48 -17.13
N GLN A 262 4.22 8.71 -17.13
CA GLN A 262 4.14 9.60 -18.30
C GLN A 262 5.00 9.11 -19.47
N ARG A 263 6.12 8.44 -19.18
CA ARG A 263 7.08 7.97 -20.20
C ARG A 263 6.50 6.90 -21.10
N HIS A 264 5.59 6.04 -20.60
CA HIS A 264 4.94 5.01 -21.42
C HIS A 264 3.98 5.60 -22.46
N LEU A 265 3.33 6.73 -22.13
CA LEU A 265 2.45 7.42 -23.07
C LEU A 265 3.24 8.16 -24.18
N SER A 266 4.41 8.70 -23.84
CA SER A 266 5.25 9.47 -24.77
C SER A 266 6.27 8.62 -25.54
N ALA A 267 6.62 7.41 -25.05
CA ALA A 267 7.59 6.52 -25.68
C ALA A 267 6.97 5.60 -26.76
N THR A 268 5.65 5.54 -26.86
CA THR A 268 4.97 4.76 -27.89
C THR A 268 4.79 5.63 -29.14
N ALA A 269 5.66 5.46 -30.13
CA ALA A 269 5.47 6.10 -31.43
C ALA A 269 4.11 5.70 -32.02
N SER A 270 3.42 6.65 -32.63
CA SER A 270 2.16 6.36 -33.31
C SER A 270 2.43 5.37 -34.46
N PRO A 271 1.60 4.31 -34.63
CA PRO A 271 1.71 3.47 -35.81
C PRO A 271 1.64 4.28 -37.11
N LEU A 272 1.04 5.46 -37.08
CA LEU A 272 0.97 6.38 -38.21
C LEU A 272 2.34 6.92 -38.62
N ASP A 273 3.26 7.12 -37.64
CA ASP A 273 4.59 7.64 -37.90
C ASP A 273 5.47 6.64 -38.61
N ALA A 274 5.13 5.35 -38.58
CA ALA A 274 5.79 4.28 -39.33
C ALA A 274 5.25 4.11 -40.75
N LEU A 275 4.18 4.79 -41.14
CA LEU A 275 3.60 4.69 -42.46
C LEU A 275 4.29 5.66 -43.43
N THR A 276 4.85 5.14 -44.50
CA THR A 276 5.33 5.92 -45.65
C THR A 276 4.15 6.16 -46.60
N PHE A 277 3.66 7.40 -46.65
CA PHE A 277 2.68 7.80 -47.65
C PHE A 277 3.38 8.16 -48.92
N SER A 278 2.99 7.53 -50.06
CA SER A 278 3.38 8.03 -51.38
C SER A 278 2.89 9.47 -51.56
N SER A 279 3.78 10.37 -51.91
CA SER A 279 3.46 11.76 -52.24
C SER A 279 2.31 11.81 -53.25
N ARG A 280 1.18 12.48 -52.84
CA ARG A 280 0.12 12.79 -53.82
C ARG A 280 0.71 13.57 -54.96
N GLY A 281 0.82 12.88 -56.12
CA GLY A 281 1.24 13.51 -57.36
C GLY A 281 0.42 14.77 -57.63
N GLY A 282 1.11 15.89 -57.76
CA GLY A 282 0.51 17.14 -58.13
C GLY A 282 -0.17 17.01 -59.52
N HIS A 283 -1.49 17.15 -59.54
CA HIS A 283 -2.20 17.42 -60.77
C HIS A 283 -1.77 18.83 -61.26
N LYS A 284 -0.83 18.85 -62.22
CA LYS A 284 -0.65 20.04 -63.09
C LYS A 284 -1.88 20.13 -63.96
N HIS A 285 -2.73 21.14 -63.74
CA HIS A 285 -3.68 21.58 -64.73
C HIS A 285 -2.89 22.34 -65.82
N SER A 286 -2.95 21.78 -67.05
CA SER A 286 -2.66 22.49 -68.29
C SER A 286 -3.85 23.30 -68.71
#